data_a1fe5af217a323084045a3f9b351e5cc
#
_entry.id   a1fe5af217a323084045a3f9b351e5cc
#
_cell.length_a   1.000
_cell.length_b   1.000
_cell.length_c   1.000
_cell.angle_alpha   90.00
_cell.angle_beta   90.00
_cell.angle_gamma   90.00
#
_symmetry.space_group_name_H-M   'P 1'
#
loop_
_entity.id
_entity.type
_entity.pdbx_description
1 polymer ?
#
loop_
_entity_poly.entity_id
_entity_poly.type
_entity_poly.pdbx_seq_one_letter_code
_entity_poly.pdbx_strand_id
1 'polypeptide(L)'
;MTKIFEQGEEIIFQATFYSDRNRTNPVDPTSVVLKIQKPNGSIATPVINLDGARPANVGKYITTITVSEYGDYDWRWETGNPLFIKQGTIQVNQNLVV
;
A
#
# COMPACT_ATOMS: atom_id res chain seq x y z
N MET A 1 8.19 12.95 -0.30
CA MET A 1 8.22 13.13 1.17
C MET A 1 7.86 11.81 1.84
N THR A 2 8.65 11.35 2.77
CA THR A 2 8.38 10.14 3.54
C THR A 2 7.39 10.45 4.66
N LYS A 3 6.34 9.65 4.76
CA LYS A 3 5.40 9.77 5.88
C LYS A 3 6.00 9.14 7.13
N ILE A 4 5.69 9.73 8.27
CA ILE A 4 6.17 9.29 9.58
C ILE A 4 5.00 8.82 10.42
N PHE A 5 5.14 7.62 10.99
CA PHE A 5 4.14 7.00 11.86
C PHE A 5 4.78 6.59 13.18
N GLU A 6 3.97 6.31 14.16
CA GLU A 6 4.43 5.82 15.45
C GLU A 6 4.27 4.30 15.52
N GLN A 7 5.17 3.66 16.24
CA GLN A 7 5.12 2.21 16.49
C GLN A 7 3.77 1.84 17.13
N GLY A 8 3.11 0.83 16.58
CA GLY A 8 1.81 0.37 17.02
C GLY A 8 0.64 0.98 16.29
N GLU A 9 0.85 1.98 15.43
CA GLU A 9 -0.23 2.56 14.63
C GLU A 9 -0.74 1.61 13.56
N GLU A 10 -2.01 1.77 13.23
CA GLU A 10 -2.63 1.12 12.09
C GLU A 10 -2.51 2.05 10.89
N ILE A 11 -1.99 1.53 9.79
CA ILE A 11 -1.74 2.31 8.58
C ILE A 11 -2.64 1.81 7.47
N ILE A 12 -3.27 2.74 6.76
CA ILE A 12 -4.11 2.45 5.61
C ILE A 12 -3.31 2.70 4.34
N PHE A 13 -3.21 1.67 3.49
CA PHE A 13 -2.64 1.77 2.15
C PHE A 13 -3.77 1.78 1.14
N GLN A 14 -3.84 2.83 0.33
CA GLN A 14 -4.83 2.99 -0.71
C GLN A 14 -4.13 3.20 -2.04
N ALA A 15 -4.68 2.63 -3.11
CA ALA A 15 -4.18 2.85 -4.45
C ALA A 15 -5.32 2.89 -5.45
N THR A 16 -5.15 3.71 -6.49
CA THR A 16 -6.06 3.75 -7.63
C THR A 16 -5.24 3.49 -8.88
N PHE A 17 -5.70 2.55 -9.71
CA PHE A 17 -5.00 2.16 -10.92
C PHE A 17 -5.75 2.62 -12.16
N TYR A 18 -5.00 3.07 -13.17
CA TYR A 18 -5.53 3.63 -14.40
C TYR A 18 -4.89 2.94 -15.59
N SER A 19 -5.65 2.86 -16.69
CA SER A 19 -5.14 2.28 -17.94
C SER A 19 -4.33 3.29 -18.76
N ASP A 20 -4.35 4.57 -18.39
CA ASP A 20 -3.71 5.64 -19.14
C ASP A 20 -2.83 6.51 -18.22
N ARG A 21 -1.86 7.19 -18.82
CA ARG A 21 -0.95 8.08 -18.10
C ARG A 21 -1.66 9.31 -17.53
N ASN A 22 -2.74 9.73 -18.17
CA ASN A 22 -3.47 10.92 -17.76
C ASN A 22 -4.39 10.69 -16.58
N ARG A 23 -4.48 9.44 -16.10
CA ARG A 23 -5.30 9.05 -14.96
C ARG A 23 -6.78 9.40 -15.17
N THR A 24 -7.28 9.16 -16.39
CA THR A 24 -8.66 9.43 -16.74
C THR A 24 -9.52 8.15 -16.80
N ASN A 25 -8.88 6.99 -17.00
CA ASN A 25 -9.58 5.72 -17.13
C ASN A 25 -9.19 4.75 -16.03
N PRO A 26 -9.86 4.76 -14.87
CA PRO A 26 -9.58 3.79 -13.82
C PRO A 26 -9.88 2.36 -14.29
N VAL A 27 -9.11 1.41 -13.83
CA VAL A 27 -9.19 0.01 -14.27
C VAL A 27 -8.92 -0.91 -13.09
N ASP A 28 -9.64 -2.06 -13.08
CA ASP A 28 -9.36 -3.14 -12.15
C ASP A 28 -8.36 -4.10 -12.80
N PRO A 29 -7.09 -4.13 -12.35
CA PRO A 29 -6.12 -5.09 -12.87
C PRO A 29 -6.54 -6.52 -12.55
N THR A 30 -6.03 -7.51 -13.31
CA THR A 30 -6.32 -8.92 -13.05
C THR A 30 -5.68 -9.42 -11.77
N SER A 31 -4.60 -8.78 -11.33
CA SER A 31 -3.96 -9.09 -10.05
C SER A 31 -3.44 -7.82 -9.40
N VAL A 32 -3.57 -7.74 -8.07
CA VAL A 32 -3.09 -6.62 -7.27
C VAL A 32 -2.40 -7.19 -6.04
N VAL A 33 -1.14 -6.82 -5.84
CA VAL A 33 -0.34 -7.26 -4.70
C VAL A 33 0.33 -6.05 -4.07
N LEU A 34 0.35 -5.99 -2.77
CA LEU A 34 1.15 -5.03 -2.02
C LEU A 34 2.23 -5.81 -1.26
N LYS A 35 3.49 -5.47 -1.50
CA LYS A 35 4.63 -6.03 -0.79
C LYS A 35 5.17 -4.98 0.16
N ILE A 36 5.39 -5.36 1.40
CA ILE A 36 5.91 -4.46 2.42
C ILE A 36 7.14 -5.12 3.04
N GLN A 37 8.31 -4.52 2.81
CA GLN A 37 9.54 -4.97 3.44
C GLN A 37 9.69 -4.27 4.78
N LYS A 38 9.74 -5.08 5.85
CA LYS A 38 9.86 -4.58 7.22
C LYS A 38 11.31 -4.25 7.55
N PRO A 39 11.55 -3.49 8.62
CA PRO A 39 12.93 -3.17 9.04
C PRO A 39 13.81 -4.40 9.29
N ASN A 40 13.23 -5.53 9.69
CA ASN A 40 13.98 -6.79 9.90
C ASN A 40 14.29 -7.52 8.60
N GLY A 41 13.88 -7.00 7.45
CA GLY A 41 14.12 -7.60 6.14
C GLY A 41 13.02 -8.55 5.65
N SER A 42 12.07 -8.94 6.50
CA SER A 42 10.99 -9.82 6.07
C SER A 42 9.98 -9.06 5.20
N ILE A 43 9.28 -9.79 4.33
CA ILE A 43 8.30 -9.20 3.40
C ILE A 43 6.92 -9.68 3.79
N ALA A 44 5.99 -8.75 3.98
CA ALA A 44 4.59 -9.04 4.20
C ALA A 44 3.79 -8.76 2.93
N THR A 45 2.78 -9.59 2.68
CA THR A 45 1.86 -9.43 1.56
C THR A 45 0.44 -9.45 2.10
N PRO A 46 -0.06 -8.32 2.60
CA PRO A 46 -1.39 -8.28 3.22
C PRO A 46 -2.50 -8.54 2.20
N VAL A 47 -3.64 -8.97 2.70
CA VAL A 47 -4.83 -9.17 1.87
C VAL A 47 -5.32 -7.80 1.38
N ILE A 48 -5.58 -7.69 0.08
CA ILE A 48 -6.06 -6.47 -0.55
C ILE A 48 -7.57 -6.56 -0.74
N ASN A 49 -8.27 -5.49 -0.37
CA ASN A 49 -9.71 -5.39 -0.51
C ASN A 49 -10.08 -4.35 -1.55
N LEU A 50 -11.26 -4.49 -2.13
CA LEU A 50 -11.83 -3.46 -3.00
C LEU A 50 -12.19 -2.25 -2.14
N ASP A 51 -11.81 -1.07 -2.62
CA ASP A 51 -12.14 0.18 -1.93
C ASP A 51 -13.39 0.77 -2.59
N GLY A 52 -14.53 0.36 -2.11
CA GLY A 52 -15.82 0.79 -2.61
C GLY A 52 -16.43 -0.16 -3.63
N ALA A 53 -17.69 0.05 -3.92
CA ALA A 53 -18.48 -0.81 -4.81
C ALA A 53 -18.13 -0.55 -6.27
N ARG A 54 -18.28 -1.58 -7.10
CA ARG A 54 -18.12 -1.49 -8.56
C ARG A 54 -19.48 -1.25 -9.19
N PRO A 55 -19.58 -0.52 -10.33
CA PRO A 55 -18.45 0.07 -11.07
C PRO A 55 -18.03 1.48 -10.62
N ALA A 56 -18.69 2.06 -9.64
CA ALA A 56 -18.45 3.47 -9.25
C ALA A 56 -17.00 3.72 -8.79
N ASN A 57 -16.35 2.70 -8.19
CA ASN A 57 -15.01 2.83 -7.61
C ASN A 57 -14.00 1.91 -8.29
N VAL A 58 -14.12 1.72 -9.61
CA VAL A 58 -13.18 0.90 -10.38
C VAL A 58 -11.75 1.39 -10.17
N GLY A 59 -10.81 0.46 -9.99
CA GLY A 59 -9.38 0.72 -9.83
C GLY A 59 -8.96 1.04 -8.42
N LYS A 60 -9.88 1.18 -7.47
CA LYS A 60 -9.56 1.54 -6.09
C LYS A 60 -9.41 0.32 -5.20
N TYR A 61 -8.28 0.26 -4.49
CA TYR A 61 -7.93 -0.84 -3.60
C TYR A 61 -7.41 -0.32 -2.28
N ILE A 62 -7.63 -1.10 -1.22
CA ILE A 62 -7.29 -0.68 0.15
C ILE A 62 -6.84 -1.88 0.97
N THR A 63 -5.88 -1.65 1.84
CA THR A 63 -5.52 -2.59 2.89
C THR A 63 -5.03 -1.82 4.12
N THR A 64 -5.08 -2.49 5.26
CA THR A 64 -4.67 -1.90 6.54
C THR A 64 -3.67 -2.82 7.20
N ILE A 65 -2.59 -2.25 7.72
CA ILE A 65 -1.59 -3.00 8.49
C ILE A 65 -1.28 -2.28 9.80
N THR A 66 -0.82 -3.04 10.78
CA THR A 66 -0.30 -2.48 12.04
C THR A 66 1.22 -2.55 12.00
N VAL A 67 1.88 -1.43 12.25
CA VAL A 67 3.36 -1.36 12.24
C VAL A 67 3.89 -1.61 13.64
N SER A 68 4.29 -2.84 13.91
CA SER A 68 4.78 -3.26 15.24
C SER A 68 6.26 -3.01 15.45
N GLU A 69 7.04 -2.83 14.38
CA GLU A 69 8.47 -2.57 14.44
C GLU A 69 8.74 -1.11 14.09
N TYR A 70 9.76 -0.52 14.73
CA TYR A 70 10.21 0.81 14.31
C TYR A 70 11.32 0.68 13.25
N GLY A 71 11.47 1.71 12.43
CA GLY A 71 12.42 1.74 11.34
C GLY A 71 11.75 2.05 10.02
N ASP A 72 12.45 1.78 8.93
CA ASP A 72 11.94 2.07 7.61
C ASP A 72 11.24 0.86 7.02
N TYR A 73 10.06 1.09 6.46
CA TYR A 73 9.30 0.10 5.72
C TYR A 73 9.26 0.53 4.27
N ASP A 74 9.67 -0.37 3.36
CA ASP A 74 9.56 -0.14 1.93
C ASP A 74 8.31 -0.85 1.42
N TRP A 75 7.46 -0.13 0.69
CA TRP A 75 6.25 -0.72 0.15
C TRP A 75 6.22 -0.62 -1.35
N ARG A 76 5.53 -1.59 -1.98
CA ARG A 76 5.43 -1.65 -3.42
C ARG A 76 4.11 -2.30 -3.83
N TRP A 77 3.30 -1.54 -4.56
CA TRP A 77 2.13 -2.06 -5.25
C TRP A 77 2.56 -2.62 -6.60
N GLU A 78 2.15 -3.83 -6.89
CA GLU A 78 2.40 -4.48 -8.18
C GLU A 78 1.09 -5.00 -8.73
N THR A 79 0.83 -4.76 -10.02
CA THR A 79 -0.36 -5.25 -10.68
C THR A 79 -0.01 -6.00 -11.94
N GLY A 80 -0.93 -6.88 -12.37
CA GLY A 80 -0.86 -7.52 -13.67
C GLY A 80 -2.06 -7.11 -14.51
N ASN A 81 -1.85 -6.99 -15.81
CA ASN A 81 -2.88 -6.75 -16.80
C ASN A 81 -3.88 -5.62 -16.46
N PRO A 82 -3.50 -4.35 -16.51
CA PRO A 82 -2.20 -3.86 -16.93
C PRO A 82 -1.15 -3.90 -15.82
N LEU A 83 0.10 -3.87 -16.21
CA LEU A 83 1.22 -3.86 -15.26
C LEU A 83 1.46 -2.44 -14.77
N PHE A 84 1.40 -2.26 -13.45
CA PHE A 84 1.79 -1.02 -12.79
C PHE A 84 2.64 -1.34 -11.58
N ILE A 85 3.58 -0.44 -11.29
CA ILE A 85 4.40 -0.52 -10.10
C ILE A 85 4.41 0.86 -9.46
N LYS A 86 3.99 0.91 -8.19
CA LYS A 86 4.10 2.11 -7.36
C LYS A 86 4.84 1.72 -6.10
N GLN A 87 5.83 2.51 -5.71
CA GLN A 87 6.62 2.19 -4.53
C GLN A 87 6.96 3.41 -3.72
N GLY A 88 7.32 3.21 -2.47
CA GLY A 88 7.70 4.28 -1.56
C GLY A 88 8.21 3.72 -0.25
N THR A 89 8.47 4.62 0.68
CA THR A 89 8.98 4.30 2.00
C THR A 89 8.17 5.04 3.03
N ILE A 90 7.90 4.38 4.16
CA ILE A 90 7.39 5.05 5.36
C ILE A 90 8.39 4.86 6.48
N GLN A 91 8.43 5.80 7.40
CA GLN A 91 9.26 5.74 8.58
C GLN A 91 8.38 5.54 9.81
N VAL A 92 8.73 4.58 10.66
CA VAL A 92 8.04 4.32 11.91
C VAL A 92 8.97 4.65 13.06
N ASN A 93 8.58 5.59 13.89
CA ASN A 93 9.36 6.00 15.04
C ASN A 93 9.16 5.03 16.19
N GLN A 94 10.25 4.81 16.94
CA GLN A 94 10.18 4.00 18.14
C GLN A 94 9.23 4.65 19.16
N ASN A 95 8.36 3.84 19.74
CA ASN A 95 7.50 4.28 20.82
C ASN A 95 8.31 4.28 22.11
N LEU A 96 8.57 5.47 22.62
CA LEU A 96 9.36 5.67 23.83
C LEU A 96 8.50 5.88 25.07
N VAL A 97 7.29 5.37 25.06
CA VAL A 97 6.40 5.47 26.22
C VAL A 97 7.03 4.75 27.39
N VAL A 98 7.06 5.45 28.46
CA VAL A 98 7.67 4.98 29.69
C VAL A 98 6.57 4.73 30.72
#